data_8f20537491f1abd27d3c8bf61a6f9e58
#
_entry.id   8f20537491f1abd27d3c8bf61a6f9e58
#
_cell.length_a   1.000
_cell.length_b   1.000
_cell.length_c   1.000
_cell.angle_alpha   90.00
_cell.angle_beta   90.00
_cell.angle_gamma   90.00
#
_symmetry.space_group_name_H-M   'P 1'
#
loop_
_entity.id
_entity.type
_entity.pdbx_description
1 polymer ?
#
loop_
_entity_poly.entity_id
_entity_poly.type
_entity_poly.pdbx_seq_one_letter_code
_entity_poly.pdbx_strand_id
1 'polypeptide(L)'
;MIVKTIAVAALMCGAGAFAAHASIQVGFSPEGSARALVLDSIDHAQHSIDMMAYSFQSADIVQALVNAEKRGVVVRAVIDKKRNQGKVSQKAIAFAAANGVDVQLDGHYHIQHDKVMIIDGDTLETGSFNFAKSAEFANSENVLVVRGEPAVVAQYQAHFDSRWKIAHQSG
;
A
#
# COMPACT_ATOMS: atom_id res chain seq x y z
N MET A 1 33.82 -63.50 10.86
CA MET A 1 32.72 -62.50 11.05
C MET A 1 33.20 -61.15 10.58
N ILE A 2 32.68 -60.67 9.45
CA ILE A 2 33.09 -59.37 8.86
C ILE A 2 31.97 -58.38 9.20
N VAL A 3 32.27 -57.38 10.03
CA VAL A 3 31.35 -56.30 10.37
C VAL A 3 31.46 -55.24 9.28
N LYS A 4 30.39 -55.02 8.51
CA LYS A 4 30.28 -53.95 7.53
C LYS A 4 29.78 -52.67 8.23
N THR A 5 30.64 -51.67 8.33
CA THR A 5 30.27 -50.35 8.81
C THR A 5 29.57 -49.58 7.67
N ILE A 6 28.31 -49.22 7.87
CA ILE A 6 27.55 -48.38 6.96
C ILE A 6 27.75 -46.93 7.39
N ALA A 7 28.43 -46.15 6.57
CA ALA A 7 28.53 -44.70 6.79
C ALA A 7 27.28 -43.98 6.22
N VAL A 8 26.50 -43.35 7.09
CA VAL A 8 25.36 -42.53 6.71
C VAL A 8 25.91 -41.09 6.45
N ALA A 9 25.94 -40.70 5.21
CA ALA A 9 26.24 -39.30 4.85
C ALA A 9 24.97 -38.43 5.04
N ALA A 10 25.01 -37.55 6.03
CA ALA A 10 23.98 -36.54 6.24
C ALA A 10 24.15 -35.41 5.21
N LEU A 11 23.24 -35.34 4.27
CA LEU A 11 23.16 -34.25 3.29
C LEU A 11 22.57 -32.99 3.98
N MET A 12 23.41 -32.06 4.39
CA MET A 12 22.95 -30.75 4.88
C MET A 12 22.47 -29.92 3.69
N CYS A 13 21.15 -29.85 3.46
CA CYS A 13 20.55 -28.80 2.62
C CYS A 13 20.68 -27.45 3.33
N GLY A 14 21.68 -26.67 2.99
CA GLY A 14 21.78 -25.28 3.37
C GLY A 14 20.70 -24.49 2.64
N ALA A 15 19.63 -24.10 3.35
CA ALA A 15 18.71 -23.09 2.85
C ALA A 15 19.47 -21.76 2.81
N GLY A 16 19.97 -21.38 1.65
CA GLY A 16 20.51 -20.05 1.42
C GLY A 16 19.39 -19.04 1.58
N ALA A 17 19.38 -18.27 2.66
CA ALA A 17 18.56 -17.09 2.77
C ALA A 17 19.03 -16.08 1.70
N PHE A 18 18.30 -15.96 0.60
CA PHE A 18 18.48 -14.83 -0.30
C PHE A 18 18.14 -13.57 0.48
N ALA A 19 19.14 -12.77 0.81
CA ALA A 19 18.92 -11.43 1.32
C ALA A 19 18.15 -10.65 0.22
N ALA A 20 16.90 -10.29 0.48
CA ALA A 20 16.18 -9.38 -0.38
C ALA A 20 16.96 -8.07 -0.42
N HIS A 21 17.49 -7.71 -1.58
CA HIS A 21 18.17 -6.43 -1.73
C HIS A 21 17.16 -5.31 -1.61
N ALA A 22 17.47 -4.35 -0.72
CA ALA A 22 16.70 -3.11 -0.65
C ALA A 22 16.66 -2.44 -2.02
N SER A 23 15.49 -2.03 -2.47
CA SER A 23 15.31 -1.30 -3.71
C SER A 23 14.44 -0.07 -3.50
N ILE A 24 14.83 1.03 -4.15
CA ILE A 24 14.09 2.28 -4.12
C ILE A 24 13.80 2.68 -5.57
N GLN A 25 12.53 2.90 -5.86
CA GLN A 25 12.08 3.44 -7.14
C GLN A 25 11.45 4.81 -6.93
N VAL A 26 11.65 5.70 -7.88
CA VAL A 26 11.04 7.04 -7.86
C VAL A 26 10.27 7.28 -9.14
N GLY A 27 9.16 7.99 -9.00
CA GLY A 27 8.32 8.40 -10.13
C GLY A 27 7.88 9.85 -9.97
N PHE A 28 7.57 10.47 -11.09
CA PHE A 28 7.15 11.87 -11.14
C PHE A 28 5.90 12.04 -11.98
N SER A 29 5.12 13.07 -11.71
CA SER A 29 4.04 13.55 -12.56
C SER A 29 4.23 15.04 -12.91
N PRO A 30 3.69 15.48 -14.05
CA PRO A 30 2.71 14.79 -14.90
C PRO A 30 3.31 13.81 -15.92
N GLU A 31 4.62 13.47 -15.83
CA GLU A 31 5.34 12.63 -16.80
C GLU A 31 4.83 11.18 -16.85
N GLY A 32 4.01 10.77 -15.88
CA GLY A 32 3.32 9.49 -15.87
C GLY A 32 4.00 8.41 -15.04
N SER A 33 5.28 8.54 -14.67
CA SER A 33 5.99 7.50 -13.90
C SER A 33 5.49 7.38 -12.46
N ALA A 34 5.03 8.47 -11.81
CA ALA A 34 4.41 8.42 -10.48
C ALA A 34 3.13 7.56 -10.51
N ARG A 35 2.21 7.85 -11.42
CA ARG A 35 0.98 7.08 -11.59
C ARG A 35 1.27 5.60 -11.92
N ALA A 36 2.23 5.35 -12.79
CA ALA A 36 2.61 3.98 -13.16
C ALA A 36 3.12 3.19 -11.95
N LEU A 37 3.98 3.76 -11.10
CA LEU A 37 4.48 3.11 -9.88
C LEU A 37 3.37 2.84 -8.86
N VAL A 38 2.42 3.77 -8.68
CA VAL A 38 1.26 3.58 -7.79
C VAL A 38 0.42 2.39 -8.27
N LEU A 39 0.04 2.35 -9.55
CA LEU A 39 -0.76 1.28 -10.10
C LEU A 39 -0.01 -0.07 -10.09
N ASP A 40 1.27 -0.08 -10.48
CA ASP A 40 2.11 -1.27 -10.44
C ASP A 40 2.19 -1.87 -9.02
N SER A 41 2.35 -1.01 -8.01
CA SER A 41 2.40 -1.45 -6.62
C SER A 41 1.08 -2.10 -6.16
N ILE A 42 -0.07 -1.56 -6.55
CA ILE A 42 -1.39 -2.13 -6.26
C ILE A 42 -1.60 -3.46 -7.02
N ASP A 43 -1.20 -3.49 -8.29
CA ASP A 43 -1.43 -4.66 -9.15
C ASP A 43 -0.60 -5.87 -8.73
N HIS A 44 0.57 -5.65 -8.11
CA HIS A 44 1.45 -6.71 -7.60
C HIS A 44 1.17 -7.14 -6.16
N ALA A 45 0.27 -6.46 -5.44
CA ALA A 45 -0.13 -6.84 -4.09
C ALA A 45 -0.71 -8.27 -4.06
N GLN A 46 -0.24 -9.08 -3.08
CA GLN A 46 -0.62 -10.49 -2.93
C GLN A 46 -1.48 -10.74 -1.68
N HIS A 47 -1.32 -9.96 -0.61
CA HIS A 47 -1.92 -10.22 0.69
C HIS A 47 -2.70 -9.04 1.25
N SER A 48 -2.09 -7.84 1.26
CA SER A 48 -2.70 -6.67 1.90
C SER A 48 -2.26 -5.35 1.27
N ILE A 49 -3.15 -4.35 1.36
CA ILE A 49 -2.85 -2.94 1.10
C ILE A 49 -3.44 -2.11 2.23
N ASP A 50 -2.59 -1.41 2.98
CA ASP A 50 -2.97 -0.45 4.00
C ASP A 50 -2.69 0.96 3.47
N MET A 51 -3.74 1.72 3.20
CA MET A 51 -3.66 3.04 2.56
C MET A 51 -4.02 4.16 3.51
N MET A 52 -3.27 5.26 3.47
CA MET A 52 -3.65 6.55 4.06
C MET A 52 -3.74 7.60 2.96
N ALA A 53 -4.90 8.25 2.83
CA ALA A 53 -5.18 9.15 1.72
C ALA A 53 -5.74 10.50 2.16
N TYR A 54 -5.06 11.60 1.82
CA TYR A 54 -5.67 12.92 1.93
C TYR A 54 -6.77 13.10 0.90
N SER A 55 -6.51 12.89 -0.38
CA SER A 55 -7.51 12.94 -1.45
C SER A 55 -7.70 11.58 -2.09
N PHE A 56 -8.95 11.11 -2.17
CA PHE A 56 -9.31 9.81 -2.70
C PHE A 56 -10.41 9.98 -3.76
N GLN A 57 -9.99 10.09 -5.03
CA GLN A 57 -10.93 10.39 -6.13
C GLN A 57 -10.42 9.97 -7.53
N SER A 58 -9.22 9.35 -7.63
CA SER A 58 -8.73 8.82 -8.90
C SER A 58 -9.46 7.52 -9.25
N ALA A 59 -10.15 7.52 -10.38
CA ALA A 59 -11.01 6.40 -10.77
C ALA A 59 -10.21 5.12 -11.08
N ASP A 60 -9.04 5.24 -11.67
CA ASP A 60 -8.18 4.10 -12.03
C ASP A 60 -7.48 3.50 -10.79
N ILE A 61 -7.00 4.33 -9.86
CA ILE A 61 -6.43 3.85 -8.60
C ILE A 61 -7.51 3.14 -7.77
N VAL A 62 -8.71 3.74 -7.65
CA VAL A 62 -9.84 3.11 -6.94
C VAL A 62 -10.23 1.78 -7.60
N GLN A 63 -10.25 1.73 -8.93
CA GLN A 63 -10.53 0.49 -9.66
C GLN A 63 -9.43 -0.57 -9.43
N ALA A 64 -8.16 -0.16 -9.37
CA ALA A 64 -7.04 -1.06 -9.07
C ALA A 64 -7.17 -1.66 -7.66
N LEU A 65 -7.52 -0.85 -6.64
CA LEU A 65 -7.78 -1.32 -5.28
C LEU A 65 -8.94 -2.33 -5.23
N VAL A 66 -10.05 -2.05 -5.93
CA VAL A 66 -11.17 -2.99 -6.06
C VAL A 66 -10.76 -4.28 -6.77
N ASN A 67 -9.89 -4.18 -7.78
CA ASN A 67 -9.37 -5.37 -8.45
C ASN A 67 -8.45 -6.19 -7.53
N ALA A 68 -7.66 -5.54 -6.65
CA ALA A 68 -6.88 -6.20 -5.62
C ALA A 68 -7.78 -6.98 -4.65
N GLU A 69 -8.86 -6.38 -4.15
CA GLU A 69 -9.87 -7.07 -3.33
C GLU A 69 -10.46 -8.30 -4.04
N LYS A 70 -10.79 -8.19 -5.32
CA LYS A 70 -11.30 -9.32 -6.12
C LYS A 70 -10.29 -10.44 -6.30
N ARG A 71 -8.98 -10.16 -6.19
CA ARG A 71 -7.91 -11.16 -6.16
C ARG A 71 -7.73 -11.82 -4.79
N GLY A 72 -8.42 -11.32 -3.74
CA GLY A 72 -8.31 -11.80 -2.36
C GLY A 72 -7.32 -11.01 -1.51
N VAL A 73 -6.82 -9.88 -1.99
CA VAL A 73 -5.99 -8.95 -1.21
C VAL A 73 -6.88 -8.17 -0.24
N VAL A 74 -6.53 -8.12 1.02
CA VAL A 74 -7.24 -7.30 2.03
C VAL A 74 -6.87 -5.84 1.86
N VAL A 75 -7.81 -4.96 1.51
CA VAL A 75 -7.56 -3.53 1.30
C VAL A 75 -8.24 -2.70 2.37
N ARG A 76 -7.45 -1.94 3.16
CA ARG A 76 -7.92 -1.01 4.18
C ARG A 76 -7.48 0.41 3.82
N ALA A 77 -8.37 1.39 3.98
CA ALA A 77 -8.07 2.78 3.66
C ALA A 77 -8.54 3.74 4.75
N VAL A 78 -7.64 4.57 5.28
CA VAL A 78 -7.95 5.73 6.13
C VAL A 78 -7.92 6.99 5.28
N ILE A 79 -9.04 7.68 5.18
CA ILE A 79 -9.24 8.81 4.25
C ILE A 79 -9.65 10.06 5.02
N ASP A 80 -9.05 11.22 4.69
CA ASP A 80 -9.44 12.50 5.27
C ASP A 80 -10.94 12.80 5.04
N LYS A 81 -11.69 12.98 6.12
CA LYS A 81 -13.15 13.20 6.07
C LYS A 81 -13.53 14.52 5.40
N LYS A 82 -12.80 15.60 5.71
CA LYS A 82 -13.13 16.96 5.22
C LYS A 82 -12.81 17.12 3.74
N ARG A 83 -11.64 16.60 3.32
CA ARG A 83 -11.18 16.72 1.94
C ARG A 83 -12.10 15.96 0.97
N ASN A 84 -12.71 14.88 1.42
CA ASN A 84 -13.44 13.95 0.55
C ASN A 84 -14.98 14.10 0.60
N GLN A 85 -15.49 15.27 0.95
CA GLN A 85 -16.93 15.58 0.93
C GLN A 85 -17.51 15.83 -0.47
N GLY A 86 -16.66 16.11 -1.45
CA GLY A 86 -17.09 16.39 -2.82
C GLY A 86 -17.69 15.17 -3.54
N LYS A 87 -18.61 15.40 -4.47
CA LYS A 87 -19.32 14.33 -5.19
C LYS A 87 -18.42 13.28 -5.84
N VAL A 88 -17.25 13.68 -6.36
CA VAL A 88 -16.30 12.74 -7.00
C VAL A 88 -15.71 11.81 -5.97
N SER A 89 -15.20 12.34 -4.84
CA SER A 89 -14.66 11.52 -3.75
C SER A 89 -15.73 10.63 -3.13
N GLN A 90 -16.94 11.15 -2.90
CA GLN A 90 -18.04 10.35 -2.33
C GLN A 90 -18.42 9.17 -3.22
N LYS A 91 -18.44 9.36 -4.55
CA LYS A 91 -18.64 8.25 -5.49
C LYS A 91 -17.50 7.23 -5.45
N ALA A 92 -16.26 7.69 -5.39
CA ALA A 92 -15.08 6.83 -5.29
C ALA A 92 -15.10 5.99 -4.00
N ILE A 93 -15.39 6.62 -2.86
CA ILE A 93 -15.51 5.96 -1.55
C ILE A 93 -16.66 4.92 -1.57
N ALA A 94 -17.84 5.32 -2.02
CA ALA A 94 -18.98 4.42 -2.10
C ALA A 94 -18.71 3.22 -3.02
N PHE A 95 -18.05 3.45 -4.15
CA PHE A 95 -17.68 2.37 -5.08
C PHE A 95 -16.65 1.42 -4.46
N ALA A 96 -15.60 1.94 -3.82
CA ALA A 96 -14.61 1.13 -3.12
C ALA A 96 -15.25 0.26 -2.02
N ALA A 97 -16.02 0.89 -1.12
CA ALA A 97 -16.69 0.20 -0.02
C ALA A 97 -17.70 -0.87 -0.51
N ALA A 98 -18.49 -0.56 -1.55
CA ALA A 98 -19.43 -1.52 -2.13
C ALA A 98 -18.75 -2.73 -2.79
N ASN A 99 -17.45 -2.65 -3.07
CA ASN A 99 -16.66 -3.72 -3.66
C ASN A 99 -15.61 -4.34 -2.71
N GLY A 100 -15.78 -4.19 -1.39
CA GLY A 100 -15.02 -4.91 -0.38
C GLY A 100 -13.88 -4.14 0.30
N VAL A 101 -13.48 -2.98 -0.24
CA VAL A 101 -12.46 -2.14 0.41
C VAL A 101 -12.99 -1.61 1.74
N ASP A 102 -12.26 -1.86 2.85
CA ASP A 102 -12.63 -1.33 4.16
C ASP A 102 -12.15 0.12 4.29
N VAL A 103 -13.11 1.05 4.18
CA VAL A 103 -12.84 2.50 4.16
C VAL A 103 -13.28 3.13 5.47
N GLN A 104 -12.34 3.78 6.18
CA GLN A 104 -12.58 4.58 7.36
C GLN A 104 -12.33 6.06 7.07
N LEU A 105 -13.21 6.94 7.57
CA LEU A 105 -13.08 8.39 7.40
C LEU A 105 -12.50 9.03 8.66
N ASP A 106 -11.30 9.59 8.55
CA ASP A 106 -10.65 10.30 9.65
C ASP A 106 -11.10 11.78 9.70
N GLY A 107 -11.79 12.13 10.77
CA GLY A 107 -12.16 13.50 11.11
C GLY A 107 -11.47 14.02 12.38
N HIS A 108 -10.59 13.24 12.99
CA HIS A 108 -9.90 13.58 14.24
C HIS A 108 -8.87 14.67 14.03
N TYR A 109 -8.03 14.54 13.00
CA TYR A 109 -7.01 15.53 12.68
C TYR A 109 -7.61 16.75 11.96
N HIS A 110 -6.92 17.91 12.05
CA HIS A 110 -7.28 19.07 11.23
C HIS A 110 -7.31 18.70 9.75
N ILE A 111 -6.29 17.97 9.30
CA ILE A 111 -6.22 17.24 8.03
C ILE A 111 -5.43 15.95 8.23
N GLN A 112 -5.91 14.84 7.73
CA GLN A 112 -5.14 13.61 7.56
C GLN A 112 -4.43 13.71 6.19
N HIS A 113 -3.16 14.17 6.21
CA HIS A 113 -2.49 14.61 4.97
C HIS A 113 -1.53 13.57 4.37
N ASP A 114 -1.56 12.34 4.85
CA ASP A 114 -0.71 11.26 4.34
C ASP A 114 -1.11 10.86 2.91
N LYS A 115 -0.15 10.41 2.14
CA LYS A 115 -0.29 9.74 0.86
C LYS A 115 0.67 8.55 0.93
N VAL A 116 0.13 7.43 1.38
CA VAL A 116 0.92 6.25 1.73
C VAL A 116 0.16 4.99 1.40
N MET A 117 0.84 4.00 0.87
CA MET A 117 0.41 2.61 0.86
C MET A 117 1.49 1.73 1.45
N ILE A 118 1.08 0.80 2.32
CA ILE A 118 1.90 -0.30 2.82
C ILE A 118 1.33 -1.56 2.18
N ILE A 119 2.15 -2.25 1.40
CA ILE A 119 1.74 -3.38 0.59
C ILE A 119 2.45 -4.61 1.10
N ASP A 120 1.69 -5.67 1.41
CA ASP A 120 2.15 -6.99 1.86
C ASP A 120 3.08 -6.93 3.10
N GLY A 121 3.11 -5.81 3.82
CA GLY A 121 3.97 -5.60 4.99
C GLY A 121 5.46 -5.48 4.68
N ASP A 122 5.85 -5.38 3.43
CA ASP A 122 7.26 -5.32 3.00
C ASP A 122 7.58 -4.19 2.01
N THR A 123 6.57 -3.58 1.41
CA THR A 123 6.69 -2.51 0.44
C THR A 123 5.99 -1.26 0.93
N LEU A 124 6.68 -0.12 0.87
CA LEU A 124 6.14 1.21 1.18
C LEU A 124 6.08 2.04 -0.09
N GLU A 125 4.90 2.59 -0.40
CA GLU A 125 4.72 3.68 -1.36
C GLU A 125 4.41 4.96 -0.60
N THR A 126 5.10 6.07 -0.91
CA THR A 126 4.85 7.39 -0.32
C THR A 126 5.35 8.52 -1.21
N GLY A 127 4.91 9.75 -0.92
CA GLY A 127 5.34 10.93 -1.64
C GLY A 127 4.39 12.11 -1.49
N SER A 128 4.43 13.02 -2.46
CA SER A 128 3.49 14.15 -2.52
C SER A 128 2.20 13.80 -3.29
N PHE A 129 2.19 12.69 -4.01
CA PHE A 129 1.16 12.29 -4.96
C PHE A 129 -0.18 11.97 -4.28
N ASN A 130 -1.16 12.85 -4.44
CA ASN A 130 -2.52 12.57 -4.01
C ASN A 130 -3.18 11.56 -4.96
N PHE A 131 -4.01 10.65 -4.42
CA PHE A 131 -4.77 9.69 -5.23
C PHE A 131 -5.95 10.38 -5.94
N ALA A 132 -5.59 11.30 -6.85
CA ALA A 132 -6.50 12.23 -7.51
C ALA A 132 -6.01 12.54 -8.94
N LYS A 133 -6.95 12.75 -9.85
CA LYS A 133 -6.67 13.05 -11.26
C LYS A 133 -5.71 14.23 -11.49
N SER A 134 -5.78 15.27 -10.64
CA SER A 134 -4.85 16.41 -10.74
C SER A 134 -3.40 16.01 -10.45
N ALA A 135 -3.17 15.09 -9.49
CA ALA A 135 -1.84 14.58 -9.19
C ALA A 135 -1.28 13.74 -10.35
N GLU A 136 -2.15 13.02 -11.06
CA GLU A 136 -1.74 12.16 -12.17
C GLU A 136 -1.28 12.97 -13.40
N PHE A 137 -2.01 14.06 -13.72
CA PHE A 137 -1.94 14.66 -15.05
C PHE A 137 -1.64 16.18 -15.06
N ALA A 138 -1.65 16.86 -13.92
CA ALA A 138 -1.58 18.31 -13.89
C ALA A 138 -0.56 18.89 -12.91
N ASN A 139 -0.36 18.21 -11.75
CA ASN A 139 0.57 18.70 -10.74
C ASN A 139 1.98 18.16 -10.98
N SER A 140 2.98 18.88 -10.46
CA SER A 140 4.32 18.33 -10.26
C SER A 140 4.33 17.58 -8.93
N GLU A 141 4.39 16.25 -8.97
CA GLU A 141 4.37 15.38 -7.80
C GLU A 141 5.51 14.35 -7.87
N ASN A 142 5.78 13.72 -6.74
CA ASN A 142 6.71 12.59 -6.65
C ASN A 142 6.08 11.40 -5.94
N VAL A 143 6.57 10.22 -6.29
CA VAL A 143 6.30 8.93 -5.62
C VAL A 143 7.63 8.25 -5.36
N LEU A 144 7.75 7.67 -4.18
CA LEU A 144 8.84 6.82 -3.75
C LEU A 144 8.26 5.45 -3.40
N VAL A 145 8.82 4.39 -3.99
CA VAL A 145 8.51 3.01 -3.60
C VAL A 145 9.76 2.35 -3.03
N VAL A 146 9.67 1.91 -1.78
CA VAL A 146 10.77 1.30 -1.00
C VAL A 146 10.43 -0.16 -0.75
N ARG A 147 11.33 -1.09 -1.10
CA ARG A 147 11.21 -2.52 -0.83
C ARG A 147 12.46 -3.03 -0.11
N GLY A 148 12.28 -4.06 0.72
CA GLY A 148 13.40 -4.69 1.43
C GLY A 148 13.98 -3.87 2.59
N GLU A 149 13.21 -2.90 3.11
CA GLU A 149 13.57 -2.07 4.28
C GLU A 149 12.56 -2.27 5.42
N PRO A 150 12.57 -3.43 6.09
CA PRO A 150 11.52 -3.80 7.05
C PRO A 150 11.41 -2.84 8.24
N ALA A 151 12.51 -2.21 8.66
CA ALA A 151 12.50 -1.24 9.75
C ALA A 151 11.73 0.04 9.38
N VAL A 152 11.80 0.47 8.12
CA VAL A 152 11.05 1.62 7.60
C VAL A 152 9.58 1.26 7.45
N VAL A 153 9.29 0.12 6.83
CA VAL A 153 7.92 -0.37 6.64
C VAL A 153 7.19 -0.53 7.98
N ALA A 154 7.86 -1.10 9.00
CA ALA A 154 7.28 -1.26 10.33
C ALA A 154 6.89 0.07 11.01
N GLN A 155 7.67 1.15 10.79
CA GLN A 155 7.32 2.47 11.31
C GLN A 155 6.04 3.02 10.64
N TYR A 156 5.92 2.88 9.32
CA TYR A 156 4.71 3.28 8.60
C TYR A 156 3.50 2.41 8.95
N GLN A 157 3.69 1.11 9.18
CA GLN A 157 2.64 0.22 9.65
C GLN A 157 2.11 0.65 11.01
N ALA A 158 2.99 0.92 11.97
CA ALA A 158 2.59 1.43 13.29
C ALA A 158 1.86 2.78 13.19
N HIS A 159 2.27 3.64 12.25
CA HIS A 159 1.58 4.90 11.96
C HIS A 159 0.18 4.65 11.40
N PHE A 160 0.03 3.79 10.39
CA PHE A 160 -1.27 3.39 9.84
C PHE A 160 -2.18 2.81 10.92
N ASP A 161 -1.71 1.86 11.71
CA ASP A 161 -2.51 1.19 12.75
C ASP A 161 -3.06 2.20 13.77
N SER A 162 -2.26 3.23 14.11
CA SER A 162 -2.72 4.31 14.99
C SER A 162 -3.84 5.15 14.36
N ARG A 163 -3.75 5.46 13.05
CA ARG A 163 -4.78 6.22 12.32
C ARG A 163 -6.04 5.38 12.11
N TRP A 164 -5.86 4.12 11.78
CA TRP A 164 -6.95 3.15 11.66
C TRP A 164 -7.78 3.05 12.94
N LYS A 165 -7.10 2.89 14.09
CA LYS A 165 -7.77 2.83 15.39
C LYS A 165 -8.55 4.10 15.71
N ILE A 166 -7.98 5.28 15.43
CA ILE A 166 -8.63 6.58 15.70
C ILE A 166 -9.85 6.77 14.80
N ALA A 167 -9.72 6.50 13.49
CA ALA A 167 -10.81 6.63 12.53
C ALA A 167 -12.00 5.71 12.90
N HIS A 168 -11.73 4.49 13.34
CA HIS A 168 -12.73 3.52 13.77
C HIS A 168 -13.51 3.96 15.02
N GLN A 169 -12.89 4.75 15.92
CA GLN A 169 -13.52 5.26 17.13
C GLN A 169 -14.33 6.55 16.90
N SER A 170 -14.12 7.21 15.76
CA SER A 170 -14.70 8.52 15.44
C SER A 170 -15.86 8.46 14.44
N GLY A 171 -16.25 7.24 13.99
CA GLY A 171 -17.30 6.96 12.99
C GLY A 171 -18.69 6.80 13.56
#